data_8885ca50de62f32057fd5552793d1c47
#
_entry.id   8885ca50de62f32057fd5552793d1c47
#
_cell.length_a   1.000
_cell.length_b   1.000
_cell.length_c   1.000
_cell.angle_alpha   90.00
_cell.angle_beta   90.00
_cell.angle_gamma   90.00
#
_symmetry.space_group_name_H-M   'P 1'
#
loop_
_entity.id
_entity.type
_entity.pdbx_description
1 polymer ?
#
loop_
_entity_poly.entity_id
_entity_poly.type
_entity_poly.pdbx_seq_one_letter_code
_entity_poly.pdbx_strand_id
1 'polypeptide(L)'
;FSLLNCSFDTRSGIWSQNKKIVELNKNTEIIFKKKKTISEEFNSSLNFNLNLTDDSKKYSNHLSNNLGLSNFNNEIKSSSKFKFSKIKYFDYFEPNLVSDGKNFAFFDDRSNLLKFNEVSKIVWKKNFYEKHEKKLKPILTLALHQNNLVVIDSIGKIYNVNFSNGNLIWSKINLNPFNSQLKIYKNKIYAVDMNNILICYSLKDGKELWQFKTD
;
A
#
# COMPACT_ATOMS: atom_id res chain seq x y z
N PHE A 1 15.09 -43.82 32.66
CA PHE A 1 14.66 -42.47 33.04
C PHE A 1 13.41 -42.17 32.23
N SER A 2 12.24 -42.36 32.86
CA SER A 2 10.95 -42.07 32.30
C SER A 2 10.68 -40.57 32.48
N LEU A 3 10.65 -39.82 31.40
CA LEU A 3 10.12 -38.45 31.33
C LEU A 3 8.57 -38.50 31.27
N LEU A 4 7.97 -38.95 32.35
CA LEU A 4 6.53 -38.87 32.57
C LEU A 4 6.26 -37.67 33.46
N ASN A 5 6.27 -36.47 32.91
CA ASN A 5 5.61 -35.30 33.50
C ASN A 5 5.74 -34.07 32.57
N CYS A 6 5.28 -34.23 31.33
CA CYS A 6 4.74 -33.04 30.64
C CYS A 6 3.28 -32.94 31.10
N SER A 7 3.08 -32.31 32.24
CA SER A 7 1.77 -31.85 32.66
C SER A 7 1.32 -30.74 31.73
N PHE A 8 0.63 -31.13 30.68
CA PHE A 8 -0.13 -30.16 29.90
C PHE A 8 -1.30 -29.71 30.75
N ASP A 9 -1.35 -28.44 31.06
CA ASP A 9 -2.36 -27.81 31.88
C ASP A 9 -3.76 -28.10 31.31
N THR A 10 -4.58 -28.79 32.10
CA THR A 10 -5.98 -29.07 31.78
C THR A 10 -6.84 -27.82 31.62
N ARG A 11 -6.32 -26.64 31.99
CA ARG A 11 -7.01 -25.34 31.84
C ARG A 11 -6.82 -24.73 30.44
N SER A 12 -5.72 -25.00 29.76
CA SER A 12 -5.47 -24.43 28.44
C SER A 12 -6.22 -25.15 27.32
N GLY A 13 -6.68 -26.35 27.55
CA GLY A 13 -7.45 -27.16 26.60
C GLY A 13 -6.66 -27.56 25.33
N ILE A 14 -5.40 -27.20 25.26
CA ILE A 14 -4.52 -27.58 24.15
C ILE A 14 -4.10 -29.03 24.40
N TRP A 15 -4.54 -29.96 23.59
CA TRP A 15 -4.21 -31.40 23.61
C TRP A 15 -4.98 -32.29 24.62
N SER A 16 -5.99 -31.80 25.35
CA SER A 16 -6.83 -32.66 26.13
C SER A 16 -8.07 -33.12 25.33
N GLN A 17 -8.24 -34.42 25.16
CA GLN A 17 -9.48 -35.00 24.63
C GLN A 17 -10.58 -35.04 25.72
N ASN A 18 -10.70 -34.00 26.50
CA ASN A 18 -11.66 -33.96 27.59
C ASN A 18 -13.08 -33.68 27.06
N LYS A 19 -14.08 -34.36 27.63
CA LYS A 19 -15.50 -34.11 27.33
C LYS A 19 -15.91 -32.65 27.39
N LYS A 20 -15.24 -31.84 28.23
CA LYS A 20 -15.42 -30.37 28.29
C LYS A 20 -15.09 -29.65 27.00
N ILE A 21 -14.09 -30.09 26.22
CA ILE A 21 -13.74 -29.50 24.94
C ILE A 21 -14.81 -29.85 23.90
N VAL A 22 -15.36 -31.05 23.95
CA VAL A 22 -16.45 -31.47 23.05
C VAL A 22 -17.70 -30.64 23.33
N GLU A 23 -17.98 -30.33 24.58
CA GLU A 23 -19.11 -29.47 24.98
C GLU A 23 -18.85 -28.00 24.59
N LEU A 24 -17.63 -27.48 24.74
CA LEU A 24 -17.25 -26.16 24.29
C LEU A 24 -17.32 -26.03 22.74
N ASN A 25 -16.91 -27.07 22.02
CA ASN A 25 -17.02 -27.07 20.55
C ASN A 25 -18.49 -27.13 20.08
N LYS A 26 -19.38 -27.81 20.81
CA LYS A 26 -20.81 -27.74 20.52
C LYS A 26 -21.40 -26.34 20.73
N ASN A 27 -20.97 -25.66 21.78
CA ASN A 27 -21.39 -24.29 22.04
C ASN A 27 -20.75 -23.26 21.07
N THR A 28 -19.52 -23.52 20.59
CA THR A 28 -18.89 -22.67 19.57
C THR A 28 -19.52 -22.84 18.19
N GLU A 29 -20.03 -24.04 17.85
CA GLU A 29 -20.82 -24.22 16.61
C GLU A 29 -22.08 -23.34 16.58
N ILE A 30 -22.68 -23.08 17.75
CA ILE A 30 -23.85 -22.21 17.87
C ILE A 30 -23.46 -20.74 17.68
N ILE A 31 -22.26 -20.34 18.13
CA ILE A 31 -21.74 -18.95 17.98
C ILE A 31 -21.34 -18.68 16.54
N PHE A 32 -20.73 -19.65 15.87
CA PHE A 32 -20.35 -19.57 14.46
C PHE A 32 -21.37 -20.24 13.54
N LYS A 33 -22.65 -19.94 13.70
CA LYS A 33 -23.62 -20.30 12.67
C LYS A 33 -23.09 -19.78 11.34
N LYS A 34 -22.88 -20.66 10.36
CA LYS A 34 -22.56 -20.28 8.98
C LYS A 34 -23.55 -19.22 8.53
N LYS A 35 -23.16 -17.95 8.59
CA LYS A 35 -23.88 -16.91 7.86
C LYS A 35 -23.80 -17.30 6.40
N LYS A 36 -24.92 -17.34 5.70
CA LYS A 36 -24.89 -17.41 4.24
C LYS A 36 -24.00 -16.30 3.77
N THR A 37 -22.87 -16.63 3.13
CA THR A 37 -21.89 -15.68 2.64
C THR A 37 -22.38 -14.97 1.36
N ILE A 38 -23.47 -15.46 0.78
CA ILE A 38 -24.07 -14.93 -0.43
C ILE A 38 -25.51 -14.51 -0.08
N SER A 39 -25.86 -13.27 -0.42
CA SER A 39 -27.23 -12.76 -0.31
C SER A 39 -28.14 -13.59 -1.20
N GLU A 40 -29.35 -13.87 -0.74
CA GLU A 40 -30.38 -14.51 -1.57
C GLU A 40 -30.78 -13.66 -2.79
N GLU A 41 -30.50 -12.36 -2.72
CA GLU A 41 -30.69 -11.39 -3.80
C GLU A 41 -29.52 -11.33 -4.79
N PHE A 42 -28.45 -12.11 -4.58
CA PHE A 42 -27.31 -12.09 -5.47
C PHE A 42 -27.69 -12.66 -6.84
N ASN A 43 -27.66 -11.80 -7.84
CA ASN A 43 -27.88 -12.18 -9.22
C ASN A 43 -26.55 -12.60 -9.87
N SER A 44 -26.37 -13.89 -10.09
CA SER A 44 -25.15 -14.44 -10.72
C SER A 44 -24.99 -14.08 -12.20
N SER A 45 -26.04 -13.54 -12.84
CA SER A 45 -26.00 -13.09 -14.23
C SER A 45 -25.66 -11.61 -14.39
N LEU A 46 -25.20 -10.96 -13.34
CA LEU A 46 -24.80 -9.55 -13.34
C LEU A 46 -23.56 -9.36 -14.23
N ASN A 47 -23.75 -8.79 -15.41
CA ASN A 47 -22.66 -8.45 -16.31
C ASN A 47 -22.04 -7.12 -15.90
N PHE A 48 -20.81 -7.16 -15.40
CA PHE A 48 -20.03 -5.96 -15.14
C PHE A 48 -19.33 -5.51 -16.42
N ASN A 49 -19.79 -4.44 -17.02
CA ASN A 49 -19.04 -3.73 -18.05
C ASN A 49 -18.01 -2.80 -17.37
N LEU A 50 -16.78 -3.27 -17.28
CA LEU A 50 -15.67 -2.43 -16.83
C LEU A 50 -15.19 -1.58 -18.01
N ASN A 51 -15.77 -0.40 -18.16
CA ASN A 51 -15.22 0.62 -19.06
C ASN A 51 -13.95 1.19 -18.43
N LEU A 52 -12.82 0.60 -18.79
CA LEU A 52 -11.50 1.12 -18.42
C LEU A 52 -11.25 2.38 -19.25
N THR A 53 -11.27 3.53 -18.61
CA THR A 53 -10.85 4.78 -19.23
C THR A 53 -9.35 4.74 -19.51
N ASP A 54 -8.90 5.37 -20.59
CA ASP A 54 -7.47 5.43 -20.94
C ASP A 54 -6.60 6.01 -19.82
N ASP A 55 -7.14 6.88 -18.99
CA ASP A 55 -6.48 7.43 -17.83
C ASP A 55 -6.17 6.38 -16.75
N SER A 56 -7.01 5.38 -16.56
CA SER A 56 -6.75 4.30 -15.59
C SER A 56 -5.58 3.40 -16.01
N LYS A 57 -5.35 3.26 -17.30
CA LYS A 57 -4.21 2.52 -17.87
C LYS A 57 -2.90 3.28 -17.75
N LYS A 58 -2.96 4.61 -17.77
CA LYS A 58 -1.81 5.49 -17.89
C LYS A 58 -1.16 5.86 -16.55
N TYR A 59 -1.94 5.86 -15.47
CA TYR A 59 -1.51 6.35 -14.15
C TYR A 59 -1.84 5.35 -13.04
N SER A 60 -1.55 4.08 -13.24
CA SER A 60 -1.75 3.08 -12.19
C SER A 60 -0.63 3.14 -11.16
N ASN A 61 -0.97 3.28 -9.89
CA ASN A 61 -0.13 2.70 -8.86
C ASN A 61 -0.66 1.29 -8.55
N HIS A 62 0.21 0.36 -8.20
CA HIS A 62 -0.15 -1.04 -8.06
C HIS A 62 -1.20 -1.33 -6.98
N LEU A 63 -1.43 -0.41 -6.05
CA LEU A 63 -2.36 -0.56 -4.94
C LEU A 63 -3.73 0.07 -5.20
N SER A 64 -3.83 1.05 -6.09
CA SER A 64 -5.06 1.83 -6.23
C SER A 64 -5.76 1.72 -7.57
N ASN A 65 -5.05 1.52 -8.64
CA ASN A 65 -5.61 1.60 -9.99
C ASN A 65 -5.22 0.40 -10.85
N ASN A 66 -4.90 -0.72 -10.23
CA ASN A 66 -4.51 -1.93 -10.94
C ASN A 66 -5.72 -2.63 -11.57
N LEU A 67 -6.60 -1.84 -12.16
CA LEU A 67 -7.74 -2.31 -12.95
C LEU A 67 -7.38 -2.57 -14.41
N GLY A 68 -6.10 -2.54 -14.72
CA GLY A 68 -5.60 -2.91 -16.03
C GLY A 68 -5.72 -4.41 -16.28
N LEU A 69 -6.93 -4.89 -16.49
CA LEU A 69 -7.14 -6.15 -17.20
C LEU A 69 -6.61 -5.96 -18.61
N SER A 70 -5.34 -6.24 -18.83
CA SER A 70 -4.80 -6.36 -20.17
C SER A 70 -4.70 -7.83 -20.54
N ASN A 71 -5.29 -8.21 -21.65
CA ASN A 71 -5.01 -9.51 -22.25
C ASN A 71 -3.55 -9.53 -22.70
N PHE A 72 -2.72 -10.24 -21.94
CA PHE A 72 -1.33 -10.44 -22.32
C PHE A 72 -1.26 -11.58 -23.33
N ASN A 73 -1.39 -11.25 -24.62
CA ASN A 73 -1.35 -12.23 -25.71
C ASN A 73 0.02 -12.34 -26.37
N ASN A 74 1.05 -11.69 -25.81
CA ASN A 74 2.36 -11.64 -26.42
C ASN A 74 3.43 -12.35 -25.57
N GLU A 75 4.42 -12.93 -26.25
CA GLU A 75 5.62 -13.44 -25.60
C GLU A 75 6.45 -12.29 -24.99
N ILE A 76 7.09 -12.56 -23.86
CA ILE A 76 8.05 -11.61 -23.28
C ILE A 76 9.28 -11.58 -24.18
N LYS A 77 9.41 -10.55 -25.00
CA LYS A 77 10.53 -10.39 -25.93
C LYS A 77 11.79 -9.81 -25.29
N SER A 78 11.66 -9.07 -24.21
CA SER A 78 12.79 -8.47 -23.50
C SER A 78 12.46 -8.23 -22.03
N SER A 79 13.47 -8.27 -21.20
CA SER A 79 13.41 -7.86 -19.80
C SER A 79 14.46 -6.79 -19.51
N SER A 80 14.13 -5.81 -18.70
CA SER A 80 15.05 -4.77 -18.27
C SER A 80 15.45 -4.96 -16.81
N LYS A 81 16.71 -4.74 -16.49
CA LYS A 81 17.24 -4.85 -15.13
C LYS A 81 17.60 -3.47 -14.59
N PHE A 82 16.98 -3.09 -13.49
CA PHE A 82 17.22 -1.80 -12.85
C PHE A 82 18.19 -1.97 -11.69
N LYS A 83 19.18 -1.07 -11.58
CA LYS A 83 20.15 -1.05 -10.49
C LYS A 83 19.92 0.17 -9.60
N PHE A 84 19.77 -0.07 -8.31
CA PHE A 84 19.65 0.96 -7.27
C PHE A 84 20.34 0.51 -5.99
N SER A 85 20.36 1.34 -4.94
CA SER A 85 20.96 0.97 -3.66
C SER A 85 20.28 -0.26 -3.06
N LYS A 86 21.04 -1.07 -2.33
CA LYS A 86 20.50 -2.25 -1.66
C LYS A 86 19.39 -1.84 -0.69
N ILE A 87 18.22 -2.48 -0.81
CA ILE A 87 17.14 -2.35 0.16
C ILE A 87 17.33 -3.43 1.22
N LYS A 88 17.43 -3.01 2.48
CA LYS A 88 17.70 -3.90 3.62
C LYS A 88 16.43 -4.44 4.28
N TYR A 89 15.27 -3.86 3.96
CA TYR A 89 14.01 -4.08 4.68
C TYR A 89 12.91 -4.73 3.83
N PHE A 90 13.27 -5.45 2.78
CA PHE A 90 12.29 -6.18 1.96
C PHE A 90 11.46 -7.20 2.75
N ASP A 91 12.01 -7.72 3.84
CA ASP A 91 11.32 -8.72 4.65
C ASP A 91 10.11 -8.18 5.40
N TYR A 92 9.96 -6.84 5.48
CA TYR A 92 8.94 -6.21 6.29
C TYR A 92 7.88 -5.42 5.52
N PHE A 93 8.13 -5.09 4.26
CA PHE A 93 7.17 -4.37 3.45
C PHE A 93 7.45 -4.49 1.95
N GLU A 94 6.41 -4.41 1.16
CA GLU A 94 6.49 -4.36 -0.29
C GLU A 94 6.68 -2.92 -0.76
N PRO A 95 7.80 -2.59 -1.43
CA PRO A 95 8.05 -1.23 -1.88
C PRO A 95 7.12 -0.83 -3.00
N ASN A 96 6.54 0.36 -2.91
CA ASN A 96 5.66 0.89 -3.91
C ASN A 96 6.40 1.26 -5.20
N LEU A 97 5.94 0.75 -6.31
CA LEU A 97 6.35 1.10 -7.66
C LEU A 97 5.21 1.84 -8.35
N VAL A 98 5.48 2.99 -8.93
CA VAL A 98 4.52 3.74 -9.75
C VAL A 98 5.04 3.93 -11.16
N SER A 99 4.15 3.94 -12.15
CA SER A 99 4.51 4.03 -13.55
C SER A 99 3.53 4.90 -14.33
N ASP A 100 4.05 5.60 -15.35
CA ASP A 100 3.25 6.29 -16.37
C ASP A 100 3.09 5.45 -17.67
N GLY A 101 3.49 4.18 -17.63
CA GLY A 101 3.50 3.28 -18.78
C GLY A 101 4.82 3.24 -19.55
N LYS A 102 5.70 4.23 -19.37
CA LYS A 102 7.04 4.30 -19.98
C LYS A 102 8.15 4.43 -18.95
N ASN A 103 7.88 5.15 -17.89
CA ASN A 103 8.84 5.41 -16.83
C ASN A 103 8.33 4.84 -15.52
N PHE A 104 9.26 4.55 -14.60
CA PHE A 104 8.96 4.04 -13.28
C PHE A 104 9.56 4.94 -12.23
N ALA A 105 8.85 5.17 -11.12
CA ALA A 105 9.42 5.76 -9.93
C ALA A 105 9.36 4.78 -8.77
N PHE A 106 10.40 4.83 -7.97
CA PHE A 106 10.66 3.92 -6.88
C PHE A 106 11.52 4.62 -5.81
N PHE A 107 11.69 4.03 -4.64
CA PHE A 107 12.56 4.58 -3.60
C PHE A 107 13.54 3.52 -3.08
N ASP A 108 14.72 3.98 -2.63
CA ASP A 108 15.74 3.13 -2.02
C ASP A 108 15.70 3.16 -0.48
N ASP A 109 16.54 2.35 0.18
CA ASP A 109 16.65 2.26 1.64
C ASP A 109 17.14 3.52 2.33
N ARG A 110 17.56 4.53 1.57
CA ARG A 110 17.92 5.87 2.03
C ARG A 110 16.84 6.90 1.76
N SER A 111 15.66 6.43 1.38
CA SER A 111 14.50 7.27 1.04
C SER A 111 14.78 8.23 -0.13
N ASN A 112 15.73 7.85 -1.03
CA ASN A 112 15.86 8.56 -2.27
C ASN A 112 14.77 8.13 -3.23
N LEU A 113 14.09 9.08 -3.85
CA LEU A 113 13.23 8.83 -4.99
C LEU A 113 14.07 8.70 -6.25
N LEU A 114 13.79 7.68 -7.04
CA LEU A 114 14.46 7.40 -8.30
C LEU A 114 13.41 7.27 -9.40
N LYS A 115 13.63 7.92 -10.53
CA LYS A 115 12.87 7.69 -11.74
C LYS A 115 13.76 7.03 -12.77
N PHE A 116 13.25 5.99 -13.38
CA PHE A 116 13.88 5.25 -14.46
C PHE A 116 13.04 5.35 -15.73
N ASN A 117 13.69 5.31 -16.88
CA ASN A 117 13.03 5.13 -18.16
C ASN A 117 12.93 3.63 -18.52
N GLU A 118 12.26 3.32 -19.63
CA GLU A 118 12.07 1.96 -20.14
C GLU A 118 13.38 1.20 -20.46
N VAL A 119 14.48 1.92 -20.71
CA VAL A 119 15.81 1.33 -20.97
C VAL A 119 16.68 1.26 -19.71
N SER A 120 16.09 1.26 -18.54
CA SER A 120 16.75 1.12 -17.21
C SER A 120 17.74 2.23 -16.86
N LYS A 121 17.67 3.39 -17.49
CA LYS A 121 18.50 4.56 -17.13
C LYS A 121 17.79 5.41 -16.09
N ILE A 122 18.54 5.87 -15.09
CA ILE A 122 18.05 6.85 -14.10
C ILE A 122 17.84 8.18 -14.81
N VAL A 123 16.61 8.67 -14.82
CA VAL A 123 16.23 9.99 -15.33
C VAL A 123 16.56 11.06 -14.31
N TRP A 124 16.16 10.80 -13.06
CA TRP A 124 16.53 11.66 -11.93
C TRP A 124 16.55 10.83 -10.62
N LYS A 125 17.33 11.35 -9.65
CA LYS A 125 17.38 10.86 -8.28
C LYS A 125 17.31 12.06 -7.35
N LYS A 126 16.37 12.05 -6.40
CA LYS A 126 16.11 13.13 -5.46
C LYS A 126 15.95 12.61 -4.05
N ASN A 127 16.30 13.45 -3.07
CA ASN A 127 16.05 13.18 -1.67
C ASN A 127 15.56 14.47 -1.02
N PHE A 128 14.42 14.39 -0.35
CA PHE A 128 13.72 15.55 0.24
C PHE A 128 13.79 15.56 1.76
N TYR A 129 14.73 14.82 2.32
CA TYR A 129 14.91 14.68 3.76
C TYR A 129 16.16 15.38 4.24
N GLU A 130 16.07 16.00 5.41
CA GLU A 130 17.20 16.56 6.11
C GLU A 130 18.08 15.45 6.73
N LYS A 131 19.29 15.82 7.20
CA LYS A 131 20.25 14.84 7.73
C LYS A 131 19.70 14.05 8.93
N HIS A 132 18.91 14.66 9.78
CA HIS A 132 18.30 13.99 10.92
C HIS A 132 17.14 13.08 10.51
N GLU A 133 16.28 13.50 9.57
CA GLU A 133 15.19 12.71 9.02
C GLU A 133 15.69 11.43 8.32
N LYS A 134 16.79 11.53 7.55
CA LYS A 134 17.42 10.38 6.88
C LYS A 134 17.87 9.29 7.84
N LYS A 135 18.23 9.64 9.08
CA LYS A 135 18.60 8.65 10.10
C LYS A 135 17.41 7.77 10.51
N LEU A 136 16.20 8.30 10.42
CA LEU A 136 14.95 7.59 10.73
C LEU A 136 14.56 6.60 9.61
N LYS A 137 15.20 6.68 8.43
CA LYS A 137 14.93 5.83 7.27
C LYS A 137 13.45 5.75 6.92
N PRO A 138 12.81 6.89 6.59
CA PRO A 138 11.39 6.92 6.32
C PRO A 138 11.02 5.94 5.20
N ILE A 139 9.94 5.21 5.43
CA ILE A 139 9.31 4.31 4.46
C ILE A 139 8.32 5.13 3.67
N LEU A 140 8.42 5.07 2.35
CA LEU A 140 7.62 5.89 1.45
C LEU A 140 6.46 5.11 0.85
N THR A 141 5.33 5.78 0.71
CA THR A 141 4.20 5.32 -0.09
C THR A 141 3.98 6.31 -1.22
N LEU A 142 3.90 5.80 -2.45
CA LEU A 142 3.88 6.58 -3.66
C LEU A 142 2.53 6.49 -4.36
N ALA A 143 2.07 7.59 -4.94
CA ALA A 143 0.97 7.59 -5.91
C ALA A 143 1.27 8.57 -7.04
N LEU A 144 1.00 8.16 -8.26
CA LEU A 144 1.21 8.97 -9.45
C LEU A 144 -0.14 9.32 -10.08
N HIS A 145 -0.34 10.61 -10.32
CA HIS A 145 -1.47 11.11 -11.11
C HIS A 145 -0.99 12.18 -12.09
N GLN A 146 -1.11 11.87 -13.38
CA GLN A 146 -0.55 12.72 -14.44
C GLN A 146 0.95 12.97 -14.20
N ASN A 147 1.34 14.21 -13.98
CA ASN A 147 2.73 14.58 -13.71
C ASN A 147 3.01 14.87 -12.22
N ASN A 148 2.08 14.50 -11.34
CA ASN A 148 2.19 14.67 -9.90
C ASN A 148 2.55 13.34 -9.23
N LEU A 149 3.76 13.24 -8.71
CA LEU A 149 4.19 12.14 -7.86
C LEU A 149 4.02 12.56 -6.41
N VAL A 150 2.95 12.09 -5.79
CA VAL A 150 2.68 12.36 -4.38
C VAL A 150 3.29 11.27 -3.53
N VAL A 151 3.89 11.66 -2.44
CA VAL A 151 4.58 10.79 -1.49
C VAL A 151 4.10 11.11 -0.08
N ILE A 152 3.77 10.08 0.67
CA ILE A 152 3.63 10.14 2.14
C ILE A 152 4.64 9.20 2.77
N ASP A 153 4.96 9.42 4.02
CA ASP A 153 5.95 8.60 4.70
C ASP A 153 5.60 8.25 6.15
N SER A 154 6.41 7.35 6.69
CA SER A 154 6.29 6.85 8.06
C SER A 154 6.73 7.83 9.15
N ILE A 155 7.15 9.04 8.82
CA ILE A 155 7.51 10.10 9.78
C ILE A 155 6.57 11.32 9.72
N GLY A 156 5.50 11.24 8.91
CA GLY A 156 4.47 12.26 8.83
C GLY A 156 4.66 13.30 7.73
N LYS A 157 5.63 13.12 6.83
CA LYS A 157 5.82 14.04 5.71
C LYS A 157 4.94 13.65 4.53
N ILE A 158 4.30 14.64 3.92
CA ILE A 158 3.61 14.52 2.63
C ILE A 158 4.15 15.56 1.67
N TYR A 159 4.44 15.16 0.44
CA TYR A 159 4.96 16.08 -0.56
C TYR A 159 4.60 15.66 -1.97
N ASN A 160 4.57 16.63 -2.88
CA ASN A 160 4.31 16.43 -4.30
C ASN A 160 5.54 16.81 -5.11
N VAL A 161 5.88 15.96 -6.05
CA VAL A 161 7.05 16.11 -6.93
C VAL A 161 6.57 16.09 -8.38
N ASN A 162 7.12 16.98 -9.18
CA ASN A 162 6.93 16.91 -10.62
C ASN A 162 7.59 15.64 -11.17
N PHE A 163 6.78 14.73 -11.70
CA PHE A 163 7.27 13.43 -12.15
C PHE A 163 8.25 13.53 -13.33
N SER A 164 8.11 14.54 -14.19
CA SER A 164 9.00 14.70 -15.34
C SER A 164 10.43 15.06 -14.95
N ASN A 165 10.63 15.99 -14.03
CA ASN A 165 11.95 16.54 -13.70
C ASN A 165 12.41 16.31 -12.26
N GLY A 166 11.57 15.76 -11.39
CA GLY A 166 11.90 15.51 -10.00
C GLY A 166 11.94 16.74 -9.10
N ASN A 167 11.40 17.88 -9.52
CA ASN A 167 11.37 19.09 -8.71
C ASN A 167 10.24 19.02 -7.69
N LEU A 168 10.51 19.46 -6.46
CA LEU A 168 9.51 19.59 -5.41
C LEU A 168 8.48 20.67 -5.81
N ILE A 169 7.20 20.32 -5.77
CA ILE A 169 6.10 21.27 -5.99
C ILE A 169 5.69 21.87 -4.65
N TRP A 170 5.40 21.02 -3.67
CA TRP A 170 5.10 21.42 -2.29
C TRP A 170 5.43 20.29 -1.31
N SER A 171 5.60 20.65 -0.05
CA SER A 171 5.80 19.72 1.07
C SER A 171 5.07 20.20 2.30
N LYS A 172 4.51 19.27 3.07
CA LYS A 172 3.83 19.49 4.35
C LYS A 172 4.27 18.45 5.37
N ILE A 173 4.10 18.75 6.62
CA ILE A 173 4.30 17.82 7.74
C ILE A 173 2.95 17.64 8.42
N ASN A 174 2.50 16.40 8.51
CA ASN A 174 1.36 16.00 9.32
C ASN A 174 1.81 15.79 10.76
N LEU A 175 0.92 16.01 11.71
CA LEU A 175 1.22 15.82 13.13
C LEU A 175 1.61 14.37 13.45
N ASN A 176 0.94 13.42 12.80
CA ASN A 176 1.15 11.99 13.00
C ASN A 176 1.73 11.35 11.74
N PRO A 177 2.53 10.29 11.88
CA PRO A 177 2.96 9.47 10.76
C PRO A 177 1.79 8.91 9.96
N PHE A 178 2.00 8.69 8.66
CA PHE A 178 1.00 8.02 7.83
C PHE A 178 1.12 6.50 7.94
N ASN A 179 -0.03 5.83 7.95
CA ASN A 179 -0.13 4.37 8.07
C ASN A 179 -1.04 3.74 7.00
N SER A 180 -1.26 4.43 5.91
CA SER A 180 -2.14 3.95 4.85
C SER A 180 -1.49 3.99 3.49
N GLN A 181 -2.18 3.35 2.56
CA GLN A 181 -1.96 3.61 1.15
C GLN A 181 -2.43 5.02 0.80
N LEU A 182 -1.76 5.59 -0.18
CA LEU A 182 -2.07 6.90 -0.72
C LEU A 182 -3.02 6.77 -1.91
N LYS A 183 -4.11 7.53 -1.91
CA LYS A 183 -5.07 7.58 -3.03
C LYS A 183 -5.18 8.98 -3.59
N ILE A 184 -5.25 9.09 -4.91
CA ILE A 184 -5.49 10.36 -5.59
C ILE A 184 -6.76 10.21 -6.43
N TYR A 185 -7.71 11.11 -6.21
CA TYR A 185 -8.97 11.14 -6.96
C TYR A 185 -9.48 12.57 -7.10
N LYS A 186 -9.88 12.97 -8.31
CA LYS A 186 -10.42 14.32 -8.63
C LYS A 186 -9.60 15.45 -8.02
N ASN A 187 -8.27 15.44 -8.25
CA ASN A 187 -7.31 16.42 -7.74
C ASN A 187 -7.27 16.55 -6.21
N LYS A 188 -7.66 15.51 -5.51
CA LYS A 188 -7.58 15.39 -4.06
C LYS A 188 -6.75 14.18 -3.69
N ILE A 189 -6.07 14.28 -2.56
CA ILE A 189 -5.23 13.24 -2.00
C ILE A 189 -5.91 12.75 -0.72
N TYR A 190 -5.95 11.44 -0.53
CA TYR A 190 -6.54 10.79 0.64
C TYR A 190 -5.51 9.90 1.28
N ALA A 191 -5.29 10.08 2.57
CA ALA A 191 -4.40 9.27 3.38
C ALA A 191 -4.93 9.12 4.81
N VAL A 192 -4.58 8.04 5.49
CA VAL A 192 -4.91 7.84 6.90
C VAL A 192 -3.62 7.87 7.70
N ASP A 193 -3.63 8.55 8.82
CA ASP A 193 -2.51 8.59 9.77
C ASP A 193 -2.60 7.47 10.82
N MET A 194 -1.58 7.39 11.68
CA MET A 194 -1.51 6.37 12.74
C MET A 194 -2.57 6.53 13.83
N ASN A 195 -3.25 7.67 13.90
CA ASN A 195 -4.37 7.91 14.82
C ASN A 195 -5.73 7.61 14.19
N ASN A 196 -5.76 6.91 13.06
CA ASN A 196 -6.96 6.59 12.30
C ASN A 196 -7.72 7.84 11.81
N ILE A 197 -6.99 8.92 11.52
CA ILE A 197 -7.56 10.12 10.94
C ILE A 197 -7.42 10.03 9.42
N LEU A 198 -8.55 9.96 8.71
CA LEU A 198 -8.60 10.12 7.26
C LEU A 198 -8.50 11.59 6.92
N ILE A 199 -7.48 11.95 6.15
CA ILE A 199 -7.20 13.33 5.79
C ILE A 199 -7.28 13.49 4.28
N CYS A 200 -7.90 14.57 3.84
CA CYS A 200 -8.01 14.96 2.44
C CYS A 200 -7.21 16.24 2.19
N TYR A 201 -6.27 16.15 1.25
CA TYR A 201 -5.47 17.29 0.82
C TYR A 201 -5.77 17.67 -0.63
N SER A 202 -5.56 18.94 -0.95
CA SER A 202 -5.54 19.43 -2.31
C SER A 202 -4.26 18.96 -3.04
N LEU A 203 -4.38 18.39 -4.22
CA LEU A 203 -3.23 17.96 -5.03
C LEU A 203 -2.38 19.16 -5.48
N LYS A 204 -3.00 20.31 -5.70
CA LYS A 204 -2.37 21.52 -6.24
C LYS A 204 -1.33 22.11 -5.29
N ASP A 205 -1.66 22.23 -4.02
CA ASP A 205 -0.88 23.01 -3.05
C ASP A 205 -0.68 22.31 -1.69
N GLY A 206 -1.19 21.09 -1.54
CA GLY A 206 -1.11 20.32 -0.30
C GLY A 206 -1.92 20.90 0.85
N LYS A 207 -2.86 21.83 0.58
CA LYS A 207 -3.73 22.35 1.64
C LYS A 207 -4.66 21.25 2.13
N GLU A 208 -4.74 21.09 3.45
CA GLU A 208 -5.77 20.25 4.05
C GLU A 208 -7.15 20.81 3.76
N LEU A 209 -8.03 20.00 3.23
CA LEU A 209 -9.42 20.36 2.90
C LEU A 209 -10.36 19.94 4.00
N TRP A 210 -10.16 18.77 4.55
CA TRP A 210 -10.91 18.23 5.67
C TRP A 210 -10.19 17.01 6.26
N GLN A 211 -10.56 16.68 7.48
CA GLN A 211 -10.15 15.45 8.14
C GLN A 211 -11.34 14.79 8.84
N PHE A 212 -11.30 13.48 8.96
CA PHE A 212 -12.33 12.68 9.63
C PHE A 212 -11.66 11.59 10.46
N LYS A 213 -11.99 11.52 11.74
CA LYS A 213 -11.53 10.46 12.62
C LYS A 213 -12.39 9.23 12.40
N THR A 214 -11.75 8.13 12.06
CA THR A 214 -12.40 6.83 11.99
C THR A 214 -12.29 6.16 13.35
N ASP A 215 -13.39 5.69 13.89
CA ASP A 215 -13.43 4.98 15.17
C ASP A 215 -12.74 3.60 15.07
#